data_acfdc40ff7a16ae287218b94488df037
#
_entry.id   acfdc40ff7a16ae287218b94488df037
#
_cell.length_a   1.000
_cell.length_b   1.000
_cell.length_c   1.000
_cell.angle_alpha   90.00
_cell.angle_beta   90.00
_cell.angle_gamma   90.00
#
_symmetry.space_group_name_H-M   'P 1'
#
loop_
_entity.id
_entity.type
_entity.pdbx_description
1 polymer ?
#
loop_
_entity_poly.entity_id
_entity_poly.type
_entity_poly.pdbx_seq_one_letter_code
_entity_poly.pdbx_strand_id
1 'polypeptide(L)'
;MTVKRVESAMIVSCPHCHIRNRVQSERLNDEASCGSCGRPLFAGAPTALSDANFADVLAASRRPVVADFWAAWCGPCRGFAPVFAQAAARHPEYLFAKIDTDANPQISQQQSIRSIPTLVAFRQGQALDRISGALSAGQLEDWLAGVLR
;
A
#
# COMPACT_ATOMS: atom_id res chain seq x y z
N MET A 1 15.46 -22.80 22.05
CA MET A 1 15.98 -21.42 22.02
C MET A 1 15.32 -20.64 20.91
N THR A 2 14.82 -19.49 21.24
CA THR A 2 14.16 -18.65 20.26
C THR A 2 15.21 -17.90 19.45
N VAL A 3 15.20 -18.07 18.15
CA VAL A 3 16.05 -17.28 17.28
C VAL A 3 15.49 -15.85 17.29
N LYS A 4 16.31 -14.92 17.72
CA LYS A 4 15.91 -13.53 17.72
C LYS A 4 15.81 -13.05 16.27
N ARG A 5 14.60 -12.69 15.86
CA ARG A 5 14.38 -12.15 14.53
C ARG A 5 15.12 -10.82 14.42
N VAL A 6 15.79 -10.63 13.30
CA VAL A 6 16.26 -9.29 12.95
C VAL A 6 15.04 -8.46 12.64
N GLU A 7 14.78 -7.51 13.50
CA GLU A 7 13.64 -6.63 13.31
C GLU A 7 13.96 -5.65 12.20
N SER A 8 13.16 -5.65 11.15
CA SER A 8 13.23 -4.60 10.17
C SER A 8 12.26 -3.50 10.55
N ALA A 9 12.77 -2.27 10.57
CA ALA A 9 11.98 -1.10 10.80
C ALA A 9 11.77 -0.37 9.49
N MET A 10 10.58 0.18 9.31
CA MET A 10 10.26 0.97 8.15
C MET A 10 9.96 2.40 8.58
N ILE A 11 10.26 3.35 7.73
CA ILE A 11 9.90 4.74 7.95
C ILE A 11 8.59 5.00 7.21
N VAL A 12 7.58 5.41 7.96
CA VAL A 12 6.25 5.67 7.44
C VAL A 12 5.89 7.12 7.67
N SER A 13 5.67 7.85 6.59
CA SER A 13 5.13 9.20 6.69
C SER A 13 3.66 9.12 7.10
N CYS A 14 3.30 9.85 8.14
CA CYS A 14 1.92 9.92 8.57
C CYS A 14 1.04 10.47 7.43
N PRO A 15 -0.05 9.80 7.05
CA PRO A 15 -0.92 10.30 5.99
C PRO A 15 -1.67 11.56 6.38
N HIS A 16 -1.66 11.93 7.66
CA HIS A 16 -2.39 13.09 8.17
C HIS A 16 -1.48 14.29 8.43
N CYS A 17 -0.39 14.13 9.17
CA CYS A 17 0.47 15.24 9.54
C CYS A 17 1.85 15.23 8.85
N HIS A 18 2.15 14.20 8.07
CA HIS A 18 3.37 14.03 7.26
C HIS A 18 4.65 13.84 8.05
N ILE A 19 4.58 13.71 9.37
CA ILE A 19 5.74 13.38 10.20
C ILE A 19 6.17 11.94 9.89
N ARG A 20 7.48 11.73 9.87
CA ARG A 20 8.05 10.40 9.69
C ARG A 20 7.97 9.61 10.99
N ASN A 21 7.49 8.37 10.87
CA ASN A 21 7.39 7.44 11.98
C ASN A 21 8.24 6.21 11.68
N ARG A 22 8.93 5.72 12.71
CA ARG A 22 9.65 4.45 12.62
C ARG A 22 8.75 3.35 13.16
N VAL A 23 8.43 2.38 12.32
CA VAL A 23 7.51 1.30 12.66
C VAL A 23 8.23 -0.03 12.47
N GLN A 24 8.20 -0.89 13.48
CA GLN A 24 8.69 -2.25 13.36
C GLN A 24 7.75 -3.05 12.46
N SER A 25 8.30 -3.91 11.61
CA SER A 25 7.50 -4.69 10.66
C SER A 25 6.46 -5.55 11.36
N GLU A 26 6.79 -6.13 12.52
CA GLU A 26 5.85 -6.94 13.27
C GLU A 26 4.67 -6.16 13.86
N ARG A 27 4.77 -4.84 13.92
CA ARG A 27 3.67 -3.97 14.40
C ARG A 27 2.76 -3.50 13.28
N LEU A 28 2.97 -3.97 12.07
CA LEU A 28 2.17 -3.57 10.92
C LEU A 28 0.67 -3.89 11.10
N ASN A 29 0.38 -4.99 11.79
CA ASN A 29 -1.01 -5.42 12.02
C ASN A 29 -1.61 -4.84 13.29
N ASP A 30 -0.84 -4.13 14.08
CA ASP A 30 -1.32 -3.44 15.27
C ASP A 30 -1.91 -2.09 14.85
N GLU A 31 -2.64 -1.47 15.76
CA GLU A 31 -3.13 -0.12 15.55
C GLU A 31 -2.00 0.89 15.76
N ALA A 32 -1.00 0.84 14.89
CA ALA A 32 0.13 1.75 14.98
C ALA A 32 -0.33 3.18 14.73
N SER A 33 0.00 4.08 15.65
CA SER A 33 -0.38 5.47 15.61
C SER A 33 0.82 6.37 15.39
N CYS A 34 0.59 7.53 14.78
CA CYS A 34 1.61 8.55 14.61
C CYS A 34 2.05 9.09 15.98
N GLY A 35 3.37 9.14 16.22
CA GLY A 35 3.91 9.67 17.46
C GLY A 35 3.67 11.18 17.66
N SER A 36 3.34 11.89 16.59
CA SER A 36 3.09 13.32 16.64
C SER A 36 1.60 13.67 16.75
N CYS A 37 0.76 13.16 15.86
CA CYS A 37 -0.65 13.54 15.84
C CYS A 37 -1.59 12.47 16.41
N GLY A 38 -1.10 11.27 16.70
CA GLY A 38 -1.88 10.20 17.31
C GLY A 38 -2.84 9.47 16.39
N ARG A 39 -2.91 9.83 15.12
CA ARG A 39 -3.82 9.19 14.17
C ARG A 39 -3.24 7.88 13.64
N PRO A 40 -4.09 6.94 13.19
CA PRO A 40 -3.61 5.67 12.65
C PRO A 40 -2.70 5.88 11.42
N LEU A 41 -1.66 5.05 11.31
CA LEU A 41 -0.72 5.10 10.18
C LEU A 41 -1.16 4.26 9.00
N PHE A 42 -1.85 3.14 9.25
CA PHE A 42 -2.12 2.13 8.22
C PHE A 42 -3.61 1.90 7.95
N ALA A 43 -4.48 2.64 8.59
CA ALA A 43 -5.91 2.47 8.41
C ALA A 43 -6.55 3.77 7.91
N GLY A 44 -7.43 3.65 6.94
CA GLY A 44 -8.22 4.76 6.44
C GLY A 44 -7.53 5.65 5.43
N ALA A 45 -6.26 5.37 5.09
CA ALA A 45 -5.53 6.13 4.07
C ALA A 45 -4.45 5.26 3.44
N PRO A 46 -4.07 5.52 2.17
CA PRO A 46 -2.98 4.78 1.53
C PRO A 46 -1.64 5.06 2.19
N THR A 47 -0.78 4.04 2.21
CA THR A 47 0.58 4.12 2.76
C THR A 47 1.58 4.03 1.62
N ALA A 48 2.54 4.93 1.57
CA ALA A 48 3.61 4.87 0.57
C ALA A 48 4.59 3.76 0.93
N LEU A 49 4.86 2.88 -0.02
CA LEU A 49 5.87 1.83 0.11
C LEU A 49 7.00 2.09 -0.88
N SER A 50 8.16 1.52 -0.59
CA SER A 50 9.37 1.71 -1.39
C SER A 50 10.06 0.39 -1.67
N ASP A 51 11.09 0.43 -2.54
CA ASP A 51 11.97 -0.71 -2.78
C ASP A 51 12.54 -1.28 -1.48
N ALA A 52 12.76 -0.43 -0.47
CA ALA A 52 13.36 -0.83 0.80
C ALA A 52 12.41 -1.63 1.69
N ASN A 53 11.09 -1.41 1.62
CA ASN A 53 10.17 -2.00 2.59
C ASN A 53 9.03 -2.82 1.97
N PHE A 54 8.88 -2.82 0.65
CA PHE A 54 7.74 -3.47 -0.01
C PHE A 54 7.64 -4.96 0.36
N ALA A 55 8.73 -5.70 0.20
CA ALA A 55 8.73 -7.13 0.47
C ALA A 55 8.42 -7.44 1.94
N ASP A 56 9.01 -6.68 2.86
CA ASP A 56 8.79 -6.86 4.29
C ASP A 56 7.33 -6.57 4.68
N VAL A 57 6.75 -5.53 4.12
CA VAL A 57 5.35 -5.19 4.38
C VAL A 57 4.41 -6.27 3.87
N LEU A 58 4.63 -6.76 2.65
CA LEU A 58 3.80 -7.82 2.09
C LEU A 58 3.90 -9.10 2.91
N ALA A 59 5.11 -9.44 3.38
CA ALA A 59 5.32 -10.65 4.18
C ALA A 59 4.69 -10.53 5.57
N ALA A 60 4.71 -9.35 6.17
CA ALA A 60 4.22 -9.14 7.53
C ALA A 60 2.72 -8.89 7.60
N SER A 61 2.11 -8.37 6.54
CA SER A 61 0.71 -7.97 6.58
C SER A 61 -0.23 -9.17 6.64
N ARG A 62 -1.09 -9.19 7.65
CA ARG A 62 -2.20 -10.14 7.73
C ARG A 62 -3.39 -9.70 6.90
N ARG A 63 -3.45 -8.40 6.60
CA ARG A 63 -4.49 -7.86 5.72
C ARG A 63 -4.08 -8.02 4.29
N PRO A 64 -5.02 -8.24 3.37
CA PRO A 64 -4.72 -8.14 1.95
C PRO A 64 -4.17 -6.74 1.63
N VAL A 65 -3.23 -6.68 0.70
CA VAL A 65 -2.59 -5.43 0.28
C VAL A 65 -3.08 -5.08 -1.11
N VAL A 66 -3.56 -3.85 -1.27
CA VAL A 66 -3.96 -3.31 -2.57
C VAL A 66 -2.94 -2.24 -2.94
N ALA A 67 -2.10 -2.53 -3.92
CA ALA A 67 -0.99 -1.65 -4.29
C ALA A 67 -1.32 -0.89 -5.57
N ASP A 68 -1.18 0.44 -5.53
CA ASP A 68 -1.33 1.34 -6.67
C ASP A 68 0.06 1.77 -7.14
N PHE A 69 0.44 1.31 -8.33
CA PHE A 69 1.68 1.71 -9.00
C PHE A 69 1.40 2.94 -9.85
N TRP A 70 2.04 4.05 -9.54
CA TRP A 70 1.72 5.37 -10.09
C TRP A 70 2.98 6.18 -10.34
N ALA A 71 2.82 7.35 -10.95
CA ALA A 71 3.89 8.33 -11.08
C ALA A 71 3.30 9.75 -11.05
N ALA A 72 4.09 10.71 -10.58
CA ALA A 72 3.63 12.08 -10.42
C ALA A 72 3.30 12.76 -11.75
N TRP A 73 3.98 12.38 -12.84
CA TRP A 73 3.74 12.94 -14.18
C TRP A 73 2.51 12.35 -14.87
N CYS A 74 1.95 11.30 -14.33
CA CYS A 74 0.87 10.55 -14.96
C CYS A 74 -0.49 11.20 -14.62
N GLY A 75 -1.13 11.79 -15.63
CA GLY A 75 -2.43 12.44 -15.46
C GLY A 75 -3.52 11.49 -14.95
N PRO A 76 -3.73 10.32 -15.58
CA PRO A 76 -4.70 9.34 -15.08
C PRO A 76 -4.43 8.88 -13.64
N CYS A 77 -3.15 8.76 -13.26
CA CYS A 77 -2.79 8.42 -11.88
C CYS A 77 -3.27 9.48 -10.88
N ARG A 78 -3.08 10.75 -11.23
CA ARG A 78 -3.51 11.85 -10.38
C ARG A 78 -5.03 11.92 -10.25
N GLY A 79 -5.73 11.67 -11.35
CA GLY A 79 -7.20 11.62 -11.34
C GLY A 79 -7.75 10.46 -10.53
N PHE A 80 -7.02 9.35 -10.51
CA PHE A 80 -7.40 8.16 -9.75
C PHE A 80 -7.09 8.28 -8.24
N ALA A 81 -6.12 9.11 -7.86
CA ALA A 81 -5.67 9.19 -6.47
C ALA A 81 -6.81 9.43 -5.46
N PRO A 82 -7.77 10.35 -5.70
CA PRO A 82 -8.89 10.51 -4.77
C PRO A 82 -9.79 9.28 -4.69
N VAL A 83 -9.98 8.58 -5.79
CA VAL A 83 -10.79 7.35 -5.83
C VAL A 83 -10.16 6.28 -4.95
N PHE A 84 -8.85 6.11 -5.08
CA PHE A 84 -8.09 5.15 -4.29
C PHE A 84 -8.10 5.51 -2.80
N ALA A 85 -7.90 6.79 -2.47
CA ALA A 85 -7.93 7.26 -1.09
C ALA A 85 -9.29 7.05 -0.43
N GLN A 86 -10.37 7.31 -1.16
CA GLN A 86 -11.72 7.08 -0.64
C GLN A 86 -12.01 5.60 -0.41
N ALA A 87 -11.52 4.73 -1.28
CA ALA A 87 -11.63 3.29 -1.08
C ALA A 87 -10.87 2.85 0.18
N ALA A 88 -9.67 3.40 0.40
CA ALA A 88 -8.90 3.11 1.62
C ALA A 88 -9.67 3.49 2.88
N ALA A 89 -10.38 4.62 2.85
CA ALA A 89 -11.19 5.03 3.99
C ALA A 89 -12.37 4.11 4.23
N ARG A 90 -12.95 3.53 3.17
CA ARG A 90 -14.08 2.60 3.29
C ARG A 90 -13.69 1.19 3.69
N HIS A 91 -12.43 0.79 3.45
CA HIS A 91 -11.98 -0.60 3.63
C HIS A 91 -10.76 -0.69 4.54
N PRO A 92 -10.92 -0.40 5.85
CA PRO A 92 -9.80 -0.53 6.79
C PRO A 92 -9.32 -1.97 6.95
N GLU A 93 -10.11 -2.94 6.50
CA GLU A 93 -9.73 -4.35 6.49
C GLU A 93 -8.64 -4.68 5.47
N TYR A 94 -8.36 -3.79 4.52
CA TYR A 94 -7.29 -3.94 3.54
C TYR A 94 -6.23 -2.89 3.78
N LEU A 95 -4.98 -3.24 3.50
CA LEU A 95 -3.87 -2.27 3.50
C LEU A 95 -3.74 -1.70 2.09
N PHE A 96 -4.04 -0.42 1.94
CA PHE A 96 -3.88 0.28 0.66
C PHE A 96 -2.49 0.90 0.61
N ALA A 97 -1.74 0.60 -0.45
CA ALA A 97 -0.37 1.03 -0.60
C ALA A 97 -0.19 1.78 -1.92
N LYS A 98 0.73 2.74 -1.92
CA LYS A 98 1.11 3.47 -3.14
C LYS A 98 2.60 3.30 -3.39
N ILE A 99 2.95 2.96 -4.61
CA ILE A 99 4.35 2.80 -5.01
C ILE A 99 4.62 3.75 -6.19
N ASP A 100 5.46 4.74 -5.95
CA ASP A 100 5.95 5.64 -7.00
C ASP A 100 6.94 4.87 -7.87
N THR A 101 6.57 4.63 -9.13
CA THR A 101 7.39 3.80 -10.02
C THR A 101 8.71 4.45 -10.40
N ASP A 102 8.77 5.78 -10.43
CA ASP A 102 10.02 6.49 -10.73
C ASP A 102 11.01 6.38 -9.58
N ALA A 103 10.52 6.50 -8.35
CA ALA A 103 11.36 6.41 -7.16
C ALA A 103 11.72 4.96 -6.80
N ASN A 104 10.94 3.98 -7.28
CA ASN A 104 11.06 2.58 -6.86
C ASN A 104 11.11 1.65 -8.08
N PRO A 105 12.19 1.74 -8.89
CA PRO A 105 12.26 0.97 -10.12
C PRO A 105 12.41 -0.53 -9.91
N GLN A 106 12.97 -0.98 -8.78
CA GLN A 106 13.15 -2.41 -8.53
C GLN A 106 11.82 -3.13 -8.39
N ILE A 107 10.93 -2.61 -7.56
CA ILE A 107 9.61 -3.21 -7.37
C ILE A 107 8.83 -3.18 -8.68
N SER A 108 8.87 -2.05 -9.36
CA SER A 108 8.14 -1.88 -10.62
C SER A 108 8.58 -2.91 -11.65
N GLN A 109 9.87 -3.18 -11.73
CA GLN A 109 10.41 -4.20 -12.60
C GLN A 109 10.03 -5.60 -12.15
N GLN A 110 10.16 -5.90 -10.86
CA GLN A 110 9.81 -7.20 -10.30
C GLN A 110 8.34 -7.55 -10.53
N GLN A 111 7.47 -6.55 -10.45
CA GLN A 111 6.04 -6.73 -10.65
C GLN A 111 5.64 -6.58 -12.12
N SER A 112 6.59 -6.39 -13.02
CA SER A 112 6.34 -6.25 -14.46
C SER A 112 5.33 -5.16 -14.76
N ILE A 113 5.48 -4.00 -14.11
CA ILE A 113 4.59 -2.87 -14.34
C ILE A 113 4.94 -2.22 -15.68
N ARG A 114 4.01 -2.25 -16.62
CA ARG A 114 4.21 -1.74 -17.99
C ARG A 114 3.36 -0.51 -18.27
N SER A 115 2.31 -0.33 -17.53
CA SER A 115 1.43 0.82 -17.65
C SER A 115 1.02 1.29 -16.27
N ILE A 116 0.66 2.56 -16.14
CA ILE A 116 0.22 3.14 -14.88
C ILE A 116 -1.03 4.00 -15.11
N PRO A 117 -1.95 4.06 -14.14
CA PRO A 117 -1.89 3.31 -12.88
C PRO A 117 -2.18 1.82 -13.11
N THR A 118 -1.53 0.98 -12.34
CA THR A 118 -1.83 -0.45 -12.26
C THR A 118 -2.02 -0.82 -10.81
N LEU A 119 -3.11 -1.50 -10.53
CA LEU A 119 -3.39 -2.05 -9.20
C LEU A 119 -3.02 -3.52 -9.17
N VAL A 120 -2.38 -3.94 -8.10
CA VAL A 120 -2.11 -5.35 -7.84
C VAL A 120 -2.62 -5.67 -6.44
N ALA A 121 -3.41 -6.72 -6.32
CA ALA A 121 -3.90 -7.19 -5.03
C ALA A 121 -3.05 -8.37 -4.57
N PHE A 122 -2.64 -8.35 -3.31
CA PHE A 122 -1.81 -9.39 -2.70
C PHE A 122 -2.49 -9.97 -1.48
N ARG A 123 -2.26 -11.24 -1.25
CA ARG A 123 -2.61 -11.90 0.01
C ARG A 123 -1.44 -12.75 0.44
N GLN A 124 -0.94 -12.48 1.65
CA GLN A 124 0.21 -13.20 2.21
C GLN A 124 1.41 -13.21 1.26
N GLY A 125 1.68 -12.05 0.65
CA GLY A 125 2.80 -11.85 -0.24
C GLY A 125 2.60 -12.34 -1.68
N GLN A 126 1.48 -12.98 -1.98
CA GLN A 126 1.21 -13.50 -3.32
C GLN A 126 0.25 -12.59 -4.08
N ALA A 127 0.59 -12.28 -5.32
CA ALA A 127 -0.29 -11.52 -6.20
C ALA A 127 -1.50 -12.38 -6.59
N LEU A 128 -2.68 -11.84 -6.35
CA LEU A 128 -3.95 -12.51 -6.68
C LEU A 128 -4.45 -12.09 -8.05
N ASP A 129 -4.37 -10.81 -8.34
CA ASP A 129 -4.87 -10.26 -9.60
C ASP A 129 -4.29 -8.86 -9.80
N ARG A 130 -4.36 -8.36 -11.03
CA ARG A 130 -3.99 -6.99 -11.36
C ARG A 130 -4.95 -6.40 -12.36
N ILE A 131 -5.07 -5.08 -12.33
CA ILE A 131 -5.89 -4.34 -13.28
C ILE A 131 -5.22 -3.01 -13.56
N SER A 132 -5.19 -2.61 -14.84
CA SER A 132 -4.57 -1.36 -15.27
C SER A 132 -5.64 -0.34 -15.66
N GLY A 133 -5.30 0.92 -15.48
CA GLY A 133 -6.14 2.04 -15.84
C GLY A 133 -6.78 2.71 -14.63
N ALA A 134 -7.19 3.96 -14.82
CA ALA A 134 -7.85 4.74 -13.78
C ALA A 134 -9.31 4.31 -13.68
N LEU A 135 -9.60 3.49 -12.68
CA LEU A 135 -10.96 2.97 -12.46
C LEU A 135 -11.87 4.05 -11.87
N SER A 136 -13.17 3.96 -12.16
CA SER A 136 -14.16 4.66 -11.38
C SER A 136 -14.30 4.04 -9.99
N ALA A 137 -14.94 4.76 -9.07
CA ALA A 137 -15.19 4.22 -7.73
C ALA A 137 -15.94 2.89 -7.79
N GLY A 138 -16.98 2.80 -8.62
CA GLY A 138 -17.76 1.56 -8.77
C GLY A 138 -16.94 0.41 -9.34
N GLN A 139 -16.12 0.68 -10.35
CA GLN A 139 -15.25 -0.33 -10.93
C GLN A 139 -14.23 -0.84 -9.92
N LEU A 140 -13.67 0.05 -9.10
CA LEU A 140 -12.73 -0.32 -8.06
C LEU A 140 -13.41 -1.21 -7.03
N GLU A 141 -14.61 -0.85 -6.56
CA GLU A 141 -15.35 -1.66 -5.59
C GLU A 141 -15.68 -3.05 -6.15
N ASP A 142 -16.09 -3.13 -7.40
CA ASP A 142 -16.39 -4.41 -8.05
C ASP A 142 -15.15 -5.30 -8.14
N TRP A 143 -14.01 -4.71 -8.51
CA TRP A 143 -12.75 -5.45 -8.60
C TRP A 143 -12.31 -5.96 -7.23
N LEU A 144 -12.36 -5.11 -6.21
CA LEU A 144 -12.00 -5.51 -4.83
C LEU A 144 -12.89 -6.66 -4.35
N ALA A 145 -14.18 -6.56 -4.58
CA ALA A 145 -15.13 -7.60 -4.18
C ALA A 145 -14.85 -8.93 -4.89
N GLY A 146 -14.49 -8.88 -6.17
CA GLY A 146 -14.20 -10.08 -6.94
C GLY A 146 -12.90 -10.76 -6.58
N VAL A 147 -11.90 -9.99 -6.11
CA VAL A 147 -10.55 -10.51 -5.85
C VAL A 147 -10.34 -10.86 -4.37
N LEU A 148 -10.91 -10.06 -3.46
CA LEU A 148 -10.57 -10.13 -2.03
C LEU A 148 -11.69 -10.67 -1.14
N ARG A 149 -12.82 -10.97 -1.67
CA ARG A 149 -13.87 -11.64 -0.89
C ARG A 149 -13.71 -13.12 -0.83
#